data_c9fce84f2fe30efe74ecd1f04dbc9573
#
_entry.id   c9fce84f2fe30efe74ecd1f04dbc9573
#
_cell.length_a   1.000
_cell.length_b   1.000
_cell.length_c   1.000
_cell.angle_alpha   90.00
_cell.angle_beta   90.00
_cell.angle_gamma   90.00
#
_symmetry.space_group_name_H-M   'P 1'
#
loop_
_entity.id
_entity.type
_entity.pdbx_description
1 polymer ?
#
loop_
_entity_poly.entity_id
_entity_poly.type
_entity_poly.pdbx_seq_one_letter_code
_entity_poly.pdbx_strand_id
1 'polypeptide(L)'
;KFGGRYIPENKSYCKQTVAHNTVTVDQKTQNNFDTALAETKFGSKHFFKADDEKLQGMSGRISGYYNGVDMQRSIILAELPEFEKPLVIDVYRIEADQEHQYDLPVHYSGQIIRTDFEYDVESTLRPMGEDNGYQHLWNVGSGQAQGSSLVSWLHDNSYYSLITSATNGGKVFFTRTGANDPDFNLKSEPALILRQSGQNHVFASVLETHGYFNESIEASVGARGLVESVTVVGNNEVGTVIRLQTTTGNAYHFAICNLDEDKQNAAHRVEFDGVTYTWDCLLYTSPSPRDLDL
;
A
#
# COMPACT_ATOMS: atom_id res chain seq x y z
N LYS A 1 9.31 1.04 11.58
CA LYS A 1 9.53 0.19 12.74
C LYS A 1 10.48 0.81 13.75
N PHE A 2 10.11 0.83 15.04
CA PHE A 2 10.93 1.37 16.10
C PHE A 2 11.79 0.27 16.73
N GLY A 3 13.09 0.52 16.88
CA GLY A 3 14.02 -0.40 17.54
C GLY A 3 15.14 0.34 18.26
N GLY A 4 15.57 -0.19 19.39
CA GLY A 4 16.63 0.40 20.20
C GLY A 4 17.91 0.61 19.39
N ARG A 5 18.49 1.80 19.47
CA ARG A 5 19.67 2.19 18.67
C ARG A 5 20.88 1.28 18.87
N TYR A 6 20.99 0.67 20.03
CA TYR A 6 22.17 -0.10 20.45
C TYR A 6 21.99 -1.62 20.44
N ILE A 7 20.81 -2.10 20.04
CA ILE A 7 20.56 -3.54 19.90
C ILE A 7 20.97 -4.06 18.52
N PRO A 8 21.36 -5.32 18.37
CA PRO A 8 21.75 -5.91 17.08
C PRO A 8 20.67 -5.79 16.02
N GLU A 9 19.40 -5.96 16.40
CA GLU A 9 18.22 -5.91 15.53
C GLU A 9 17.97 -4.52 14.96
N ASN A 10 18.61 -3.47 15.49
CA ASN A 10 18.56 -2.15 14.87
C ASN A 10 19.12 -2.18 13.44
N LYS A 11 20.23 -2.90 13.23
CA LYS A 11 20.83 -3.06 11.89
C LYS A 11 20.19 -4.19 11.10
N SER A 12 19.97 -5.35 11.72
CA SER A 12 19.50 -6.53 11.00
C SER A 12 18.00 -6.49 10.67
N TYR A 13 17.21 -5.60 11.32
CA TYR A 13 15.78 -5.41 11.04
C TYR A 13 15.37 -3.95 10.91
N CYS A 14 15.50 -3.13 11.97
CA CYS A 14 14.84 -1.84 12.02
C CYS A 14 15.29 -0.85 10.94
N LYS A 15 16.52 -0.98 10.43
CA LYS A 15 17.07 -0.20 9.31
C LYS A 15 16.89 -0.86 7.95
N GLN A 16 16.33 -2.05 7.89
CA GLN A 16 16.08 -2.74 6.63
C GLN A 16 14.78 -2.23 5.98
N THR A 17 14.72 -2.20 4.66
CA THR A 17 13.58 -1.66 3.92
C THR A 17 12.28 -2.37 4.29
N VAL A 18 12.31 -3.69 4.47
CA VAL A 18 11.13 -4.50 4.81
C VAL A 18 10.51 -4.17 6.17
N ALA A 19 11.27 -3.51 7.06
CA ALA A 19 10.75 -3.03 8.35
C ALA A 19 9.91 -1.74 8.25
N HIS A 20 9.72 -1.21 7.04
CA HIS A 20 8.97 0.01 6.75
C HIS A 20 7.89 -0.25 5.71
N ASN A 21 6.84 0.59 5.68
CA ASN A 21 5.76 0.51 4.70
C ASN A 21 6.22 1.07 3.35
N THR A 22 7.18 0.41 2.71
CA THR A 22 7.72 0.77 1.39
C THR A 22 8.16 -0.48 0.66
N VAL A 23 8.18 -0.44 -0.67
CA VAL A 23 8.48 -1.61 -1.50
C VAL A 23 9.92 -2.06 -1.35
N THR A 24 10.11 -3.37 -1.22
CA THR A 24 11.38 -4.06 -1.44
C THR A 24 11.36 -4.76 -2.79
N VAL A 25 12.51 -4.84 -3.43
CA VAL A 25 12.72 -5.54 -4.71
C VAL A 25 13.61 -6.75 -4.45
N ASP A 26 13.16 -7.94 -4.89
CA ASP A 26 13.88 -9.22 -4.73
C ASP A 26 14.33 -9.50 -3.30
N GLN A 27 13.50 -9.12 -2.33
CA GLN A 27 13.80 -9.23 -0.88
C GLN A 27 15.09 -8.53 -0.46
N LYS A 28 15.52 -7.48 -1.17
CA LYS A 28 16.73 -6.72 -0.86
C LYS A 28 16.39 -5.41 -0.18
N THR A 29 17.30 -4.95 0.65
CA THR A 29 17.26 -3.59 1.20
C THR A 29 17.74 -2.57 0.16
N GLN A 30 17.11 -1.39 0.13
CA GLN A 30 17.50 -0.27 -0.72
C GLN A 30 19.00 0.03 -0.60
N ASN A 31 19.64 0.41 -1.72
CA ASN A 31 21.07 0.71 -1.81
C ASN A 31 21.98 -0.44 -1.33
N ASN A 32 21.52 -1.70 -1.38
CA ASN A 32 22.24 -2.87 -0.83
C ASN A 32 22.72 -2.68 0.61
N PHE A 33 21.94 -1.93 1.40
CA PHE A 33 22.28 -1.53 2.78
C PHE A 33 23.58 -0.71 2.91
N ASP A 34 24.04 -0.07 1.85
CA ASP A 34 25.13 0.89 1.92
C ASP A 34 24.63 2.20 2.55
N THR A 35 24.95 2.39 3.84
CA THR A 35 24.46 3.55 4.59
C THR A 35 25.10 4.84 4.15
N ALA A 36 26.35 4.83 3.66
CA ALA A 36 27.02 6.01 3.14
C ALA A 36 26.37 6.46 1.83
N LEU A 37 26.06 5.52 0.94
CA LEU A 37 25.32 5.81 -0.28
C LEU A 37 23.89 6.29 0.04
N ALA A 38 23.21 5.67 1.00
CA ALA A 38 21.85 6.05 1.39
C ALA A 38 21.76 7.49 1.92
N GLU A 39 22.79 7.98 2.62
CA GLU A 39 22.86 9.36 3.12
C GLU A 39 22.99 10.41 1.99
N THR A 40 23.37 10.00 0.79
CA THR A 40 23.48 10.87 -0.39
C THR A 40 22.24 10.85 -1.28
N LYS A 41 21.29 9.94 -1.02
CA LYS A 41 20.09 9.76 -1.82
C LYS A 41 18.84 10.22 -1.07
N PHE A 42 17.98 10.89 -1.79
CA PHE A 42 16.68 11.35 -1.29
C PHE A 42 15.65 11.26 -2.42
N GLY A 43 14.40 11.11 -2.04
CA GLY A 43 13.27 11.17 -2.98
C GLY A 43 13.05 12.61 -3.45
N SER A 44 12.57 12.76 -4.67
CA SER A 44 12.10 14.03 -5.19
C SER A 44 10.62 14.21 -4.93
N LYS A 45 10.20 15.43 -4.62
CA LYS A 45 8.79 15.78 -4.63
C LYS A 45 8.27 15.67 -6.07
N HIS A 46 7.23 14.90 -6.28
CA HIS A 46 6.53 14.85 -7.56
C HIS A 46 5.41 15.89 -7.56
N PHE A 47 4.44 15.80 -6.62
CA PHE A 47 3.47 16.85 -6.39
C PHE A 47 3.07 16.94 -4.91
N PHE A 48 2.46 18.06 -4.56
CA PHE A 48 1.77 18.28 -3.31
C PHE A 48 0.52 19.13 -3.58
N LYS A 49 -0.67 18.60 -3.24
CA LYS A 49 -1.97 19.23 -3.40
C LYS A 49 -2.67 19.27 -2.05
N ALA A 50 -2.95 20.46 -1.55
CA ALA A 50 -3.64 20.69 -0.28
C ALA A 50 -4.62 21.87 -0.35
N ASP A 51 -4.96 22.31 -1.55
CA ASP A 51 -5.85 23.43 -1.85
C ASP A 51 -7.33 23.03 -1.86
N ASP A 52 -7.63 21.75 -1.86
CA ASP A 52 -8.99 21.19 -1.78
C ASP A 52 -9.10 20.41 -0.46
N GLU A 53 -10.03 20.81 0.41
CA GLU A 53 -10.23 20.15 1.72
C GLU A 53 -10.72 18.71 1.57
N LYS A 54 -11.43 18.40 0.49
CA LYS A 54 -12.01 17.07 0.24
C LYS A 54 -11.05 16.11 -0.46
N LEU A 55 -10.05 16.63 -1.17
CA LEU A 55 -9.12 15.83 -1.93
C LEU A 55 -7.71 16.39 -1.80
N GLN A 56 -6.96 15.85 -0.88
CA GLN A 56 -5.58 16.23 -0.63
C GLN A 56 -4.64 15.09 -1.02
N GLY A 57 -3.45 15.42 -1.50
CA GLY A 57 -2.52 14.38 -1.90
C GLY A 57 -1.08 14.85 -2.01
N MET A 58 -0.18 13.90 -1.86
CA MET A 58 1.22 14.09 -2.12
C MET A 58 1.77 12.91 -2.93
N SER A 59 2.76 13.20 -3.76
CA SER A 59 3.49 12.19 -4.51
C SER A 59 4.98 12.47 -4.47
N GLY A 60 5.75 11.41 -4.30
CA GLY A 60 7.21 11.41 -4.35
C GLY A 60 7.72 10.38 -5.35
N ARG A 61 8.91 10.63 -5.86
CA ARG A 61 9.64 9.72 -6.76
C ARG A 61 11.01 9.40 -6.21
N ILE A 62 11.43 8.19 -6.47
CA ILE A 62 12.79 7.73 -6.20
C ILE A 62 13.30 6.90 -7.37
N SER A 63 14.55 7.12 -7.74
CA SER A 63 15.27 6.39 -8.78
C SER A 63 16.60 5.91 -8.25
N GLY A 64 17.08 4.77 -8.74
CA GLY A 64 18.41 4.27 -8.44
C GLY A 64 18.62 3.77 -7.00
N TYR A 65 17.55 3.51 -6.23
CA TYR A 65 17.62 2.81 -4.95
C TYR A 65 17.77 1.30 -5.14
N TYR A 66 17.20 0.80 -6.23
CA TYR A 66 17.46 -0.51 -6.82
C TYR A 66 17.89 -0.28 -8.26
N ASN A 67 18.79 -1.10 -8.76
CA ASN A 67 19.29 -0.96 -10.12
C ASN A 67 18.19 -1.22 -11.15
N GLY A 68 17.99 -0.28 -12.08
CA GLY A 68 16.97 -0.40 -13.13
C GLY A 68 15.52 -0.34 -12.63
N VAL A 69 15.27 0.22 -11.43
CA VAL A 69 13.92 0.34 -10.87
C VAL A 69 13.63 1.77 -10.47
N ASP A 70 12.56 2.32 -11.00
CA ASP A 70 11.99 3.62 -10.67
C ASP A 70 10.66 3.45 -9.93
N MET A 71 10.44 4.30 -8.95
CA MET A 71 9.26 4.22 -8.10
C MET A 71 8.61 5.59 -7.91
N GLN A 72 7.28 5.61 -7.95
CA GLN A 72 6.45 6.76 -7.60
C GLN A 72 5.42 6.32 -6.59
N ARG A 73 5.30 7.03 -5.46
CA ARG A 73 4.25 6.80 -4.48
C ARG A 73 3.39 8.02 -4.32
N SER A 74 2.08 7.83 -4.43
CA SER A 74 1.07 8.87 -4.22
C SER A 74 0.18 8.46 -3.06
N ILE A 75 0.10 9.32 -2.04
CA ILE A 75 -0.79 9.14 -0.89
C ILE A 75 -1.83 10.24 -0.96
N ILE A 76 -3.11 9.83 -0.90
CA ILE A 76 -4.27 10.70 -1.09
C ILE A 76 -5.18 10.55 0.12
N LEU A 77 -5.64 11.67 0.63
CA LEU A 77 -6.71 11.75 1.60
C LEU A 77 -7.98 12.22 0.88
N ALA A 78 -9.01 11.39 0.86
CA ALA A 78 -10.25 11.66 0.14
C ALA A 78 -11.45 11.64 1.10
N GLU A 79 -12.17 12.77 1.19
CA GLU A 79 -13.47 12.86 1.83
C GLU A 79 -14.56 12.59 0.80
N LEU A 80 -15.18 11.42 0.89
CA LEU A 80 -16.27 11.03 0.00
C LEU A 80 -17.60 11.06 0.76
N PRO A 81 -18.73 11.44 0.10
CA PRO A 81 -19.97 11.75 0.79
C PRO A 81 -20.58 10.62 1.63
N GLU A 82 -20.30 9.37 1.29
CA GLU A 82 -20.86 8.20 2.00
C GLU A 82 -20.00 7.69 3.16
N PHE A 83 -18.80 8.25 3.34
CA PHE A 83 -17.87 7.84 4.38
C PHE A 83 -17.88 8.83 5.56
N GLU A 84 -17.90 8.32 6.78
CA GLU A 84 -17.84 9.16 7.98
C GLU A 84 -16.45 9.77 8.21
N LYS A 85 -15.41 9.10 7.70
CA LYS A 85 -14.01 9.52 7.83
C LYS A 85 -13.33 9.51 6.47
N PRO A 86 -12.34 10.38 6.26
CA PRO A 86 -11.56 10.36 5.03
C PRO A 86 -10.92 9.00 4.78
N LEU A 87 -10.89 8.58 3.52
CA LEU A 87 -10.14 7.42 3.07
C LEU A 87 -8.69 7.81 2.83
N VAL A 88 -7.76 6.90 3.19
CA VAL A 88 -6.36 7.01 2.76
C VAL A 88 -6.16 6.08 1.57
N ILE A 89 -5.82 6.65 0.43
CA ILE A 89 -5.54 5.93 -0.81
C ILE A 89 -4.03 5.97 -1.03
N ASP A 90 -3.43 4.81 -1.21
CA ASP A 90 -1.99 4.64 -1.40
C ASP A 90 -1.76 3.96 -2.75
N VAL A 91 -1.13 4.67 -3.67
CA VAL A 91 -0.80 4.16 -5.00
C VAL A 91 0.72 4.17 -5.17
N TYR A 92 1.30 2.99 -5.25
CA TYR A 92 2.74 2.80 -5.41
C TYR A 92 3.02 2.20 -6.79
N ARG A 93 3.49 3.05 -7.70
CA ARG A 93 3.84 2.70 -9.08
C ARG A 93 5.30 2.33 -9.16
N ILE A 94 5.61 1.24 -9.85
CA ILE A 94 6.94 0.70 -10.04
C ILE A 94 7.15 0.46 -11.53
N GLU A 95 8.25 0.94 -12.06
CA GLU A 95 8.75 0.66 -13.40
C GLU A 95 10.15 0.07 -13.32
N ALA A 96 10.41 -0.98 -14.08
CA ALA A 96 11.68 -1.67 -14.06
C ALA A 96 12.11 -2.13 -15.45
N ASP A 97 13.43 -2.29 -15.63
CA ASP A 97 14.02 -2.76 -16.89
C ASP A 97 13.79 -4.26 -17.13
N GLN A 98 13.55 -5.02 -16.06
CA GLN A 98 13.35 -6.47 -16.08
C GLN A 98 12.30 -6.93 -15.05
N GLU A 99 11.96 -8.20 -15.07
CA GLU A 99 11.06 -8.79 -14.08
C GLU A 99 11.72 -8.90 -12.71
N HIS A 100 10.95 -8.54 -11.68
CA HIS A 100 11.33 -8.60 -10.27
C HIS A 100 10.19 -9.15 -9.42
N GLN A 101 10.52 -9.56 -8.20
CA GLN A 101 9.58 -9.75 -7.12
C GLN A 101 9.49 -8.47 -6.29
N TYR A 102 8.28 -7.98 -6.08
CA TYR A 102 8.01 -6.81 -5.25
C TYR A 102 7.24 -7.23 -4.01
N ASP A 103 7.73 -6.80 -2.86
CA ASP A 103 7.03 -6.93 -1.58
C ASP A 103 6.67 -5.53 -1.06
N LEU A 104 5.40 -5.28 -0.79
CA LEU A 104 4.94 -4.11 -0.06
C LEU A 104 4.56 -4.52 1.36
N PRO A 105 5.42 -4.29 2.37
CA PRO A 105 5.08 -4.48 3.76
C PRO A 105 4.03 -3.45 4.21
N VAL A 106 3.05 -3.91 4.97
CA VAL A 106 2.08 -3.07 5.68
C VAL A 106 2.14 -3.44 7.16
N HIS A 107 2.88 -2.66 7.93
CA HIS A 107 2.94 -2.80 9.38
C HIS A 107 1.72 -2.15 10.02
N TYR A 108 1.03 -2.88 10.86
CA TYR A 108 -0.15 -2.42 11.56
C TYR A 108 -0.09 -2.79 13.05
N SER A 109 -1.05 -2.33 13.83
CA SER A 109 -1.27 -2.72 15.22
C SER A 109 -2.69 -3.24 15.36
N GLY A 110 -2.89 -4.16 16.29
CA GLY A 110 -4.19 -4.76 16.55
C GLY A 110 -4.28 -6.22 16.10
N GLN A 111 -5.49 -6.73 16.05
CA GLN A 111 -5.78 -8.12 15.70
C GLN A 111 -6.67 -8.21 14.46
N ILE A 112 -6.32 -9.10 13.53
CA ILE A 112 -7.13 -9.39 12.36
C ILE A 112 -8.45 -10.04 12.80
N ILE A 113 -9.54 -9.56 12.23
CA ILE A 113 -10.90 -10.06 12.50
C ILE A 113 -11.57 -10.62 11.24
N ARG A 114 -11.12 -10.20 10.04
CA ARG A 114 -11.75 -10.62 8.79
C ARG A 114 -10.77 -10.53 7.63
N THR A 115 -10.89 -11.50 6.73
CA THR A 115 -10.37 -11.46 5.36
C THR A 115 -11.53 -11.81 4.41
N ASP A 116 -11.44 -11.42 3.15
CA ASP A 116 -12.38 -11.82 2.08
C ASP A 116 -11.81 -12.93 1.19
N PHE A 117 -10.63 -13.43 1.52
CA PHE A 117 -9.95 -14.53 0.83
C PHE A 117 -9.56 -15.63 1.83
N GLU A 118 -9.43 -16.84 1.33
CA GLU A 118 -8.93 -17.97 2.11
C GLU A 118 -7.41 -17.90 2.22
N TYR A 119 -6.89 -18.33 3.37
CA TYR A 119 -5.45 -18.43 3.61
C TYR A 119 -5.11 -19.67 4.43
N ASP A 120 -3.95 -20.23 4.17
CA ASP A 120 -3.39 -21.33 4.92
C ASP A 120 -2.58 -20.80 6.11
N VAL A 121 -2.78 -21.43 7.27
CA VAL A 121 -2.02 -21.12 8.49
C VAL A 121 -0.82 -22.06 8.59
N GLU A 122 0.35 -21.51 8.83
CA GLU A 122 1.56 -22.27 9.00
C GLU A 122 1.56 -23.07 10.31
N SER A 123 1.74 -24.38 10.22
CA SER A 123 1.85 -25.25 11.40
C SER A 123 3.20 -25.07 12.15
N THR A 124 4.21 -24.55 11.47
CA THR A 124 5.54 -24.28 12.01
C THR A 124 6.02 -22.93 11.50
N LEU A 125 6.30 -22.02 12.41
CA LEU A 125 6.80 -20.69 12.03
C LEU A 125 8.17 -20.81 11.36
N ARG A 126 8.31 -20.14 10.22
CA ARG A 126 9.56 -20.01 9.48
C ARG A 126 9.78 -18.55 9.10
N PRO A 127 11.04 -18.08 9.09
CA PRO A 127 11.32 -16.74 8.59
C PRO A 127 11.01 -16.64 7.10
N MET A 128 10.64 -15.45 6.65
CA MET A 128 10.35 -15.14 5.25
C MET A 128 11.58 -15.15 4.35
N GLY A 129 12.78 -15.07 4.94
CA GLY A 129 14.08 -15.10 4.27
C GLY A 129 15.22 -15.20 5.27
N GLU A 130 16.46 -15.18 4.76
CA GLU A 130 17.66 -15.40 5.58
C GLU A 130 18.36 -14.09 5.99
N ASP A 131 18.12 -13.00 5.26
CA ASP A 131 18.76 -11.70 5.47
C ASP A 131 17.85 -10.52 5.09
N ASN A 132 18.40 -9.30 4.99
CA ASN A 132 17.70 -8.05 4.61
C ASN A 132 16.46 -7.73 5.46
N GLY A 133 16.41 -8.22 6.71
CA GLY A 133 15.30 -8.04 7.63
C GLY A 133 14.25 -9.15 7.57
N TYR A 134 14.21 -9.94 6.52
CA TYR A 134 13.24 -11.03 6.34
C TYR A 134 13.45 -12.18 7.33
N GLN A 135 14.66 -12.37 7.86
CA GLN A 135 14.98 -13.32 8.93
C GLN A 135 14.25 -13.02 10.25
N HIS A 136 13.74 -11.79 10.41
CA HIS A 136 12.97 -11.37 11.58
C HIS A 136 11.46 -11.36 11.36
N LEU A 137 11.01 -11.59 10.13
CA LEU A 137 9.60 -11.70 9.76
C LEU A 137 9.19 -13.17 9.67
N TRP A 138 8.40 -13.63 10.62
CA TRP A 138 7.96 -15.02 10.71
C TRP A 138 6.62 -15.18 10.03
N ASN A 139 6.58 -16.06 9.03
CA ASN A 139 5.35 -16.39 8.32
C ASN A 139 4.37 -17.11 9.25
N VAL A 140 3.19 -16.55 9.41
CA VAL A 140 2.09 -17.12 10.21
C VAL A 140 1.08 -17.80 9.28
N GLY A 141 0.95 -17.33 8.07
CA GLY A 141 0.04 -17.86 7.06
C GLY A 141 0.11 -17.08 5.76
N SER A 142 -0.45 -17.62 4.70
CA SER A 142 -0.50 -16.95 3.41
C SER A 142 -1.73 -17.33 2.60
N GLY A 143 -2.21 -16.38 1.79
CA GLY A 143 -3.33 -16.59 0.86
C GLY A 143 -3.02 -16.02 -0.52
N GLN A 144 -3.76 -16.48 -1.51
CA GLN A 144 -3.72 -15.96 -2.87
C GLN A 144 -4.61 -14.71 -2.95
N ALA A 145 -4.04 -13.62 -3.44
CA ALA A 145 -4.80 -12.42 -3.74
C ALA A 145 -5.29 -12.45 -5.19
N GLN A 146 -6.58 -12.19 -5.42
CA GLN A 146 -7.19 -12.17 -6.75
C GLN A 146 -8.10 -10.95 -6.89
N GLY A 147 -7.87 -10.13 -7.92
CA GLY A 147 -8.65 -8.92 -8.19
C GLY A 147 -8.48 -7.86 -7.11
N SER A 148 -9.23 -7.98 -6.04
CA SER A 148 -9.14 -7.15 -4.83
C SER A 148 -9.09 -8.05 -3.60
N SER A 149 -8.37 -7.65 -2.56
CA SER A 149 -8.26 -8.40 -1.30
C SER A 149 -8.47 -7.47 -0.12
N LEU A 150 -9.24 -7.93 0.87
CA LEU A 150 -9.56 -7.18 2.07
C LEU A 150 -8.99 -7.87 3.30
N VAL A 151 -8.36 -7.08 4.17
CA VAL A 151 -7.98 -7.47 5.53
C VAL A 151 -8.51 -6.42 6.49
N SER A 152 -9.35 -6.84 7.45
CA SER A 152 -9.85 -5.95 8.51
C SER A 152 -9.26 -6.34 9.85
N TRP A 153 -8.95 -5.34 10.66
CA TRP A 153 -8.46 -5.53 12.03
C TRP A 153 -9.07 -4.54 13.00
N LEU A 154 -9.06 -4.92 14.27
CA LEU A 154 -9.42 -4.06 15.40
C LEU A 154 -8.14 -3.60 16.09
N HIS A 155 -8.00 -2.28 16.26
CA HIS A 155 -6.95 -1.67 17.06
C HIS A 155 -7.56 -0.66 18.01
N ASP A 156 -7.21 -0.78 19.28
CA ASP A 156 -7.97 -0.17 20.37
C ASP A 156 -9.46 -0.47 20.17
N ASN A 157 -10.31 0.52 20.06
CA ASN A 157 -11.74 0.32 19.85
C ASN A 157 -12.18 0.65 18.42
N SER A 158 -11.28 0.87 17.48
CA SER A 158 -11.63 1.23 16.09
C SER A 158 -11.35 0.09 15.12
N TYR A 159 -12.23 -0.06 14.13
CA TYR A 159 -12.04 -0.97 13.02
C TYR A 159 -11.34 -0.29 11.86
N TYR A 160 -10.45 -1.03 11.24
CA TYR A 160 -9.71 -0.64 10.05
C TYR A 160 -9.85 -1.73 9.00
N SER A 161 -10.00 -1.33 7.74
CA SER A 161 -9.96 -2.23 6.60
C SER A 161 -8.94 -1.74 5.59
N LEU A 162 -8.01 -2.60 5.21
CA LEU A 162 -7.14 -2.41 4.06
C LEU A 162 -7.69 -3.21 2.90
N ILE A 163 -8.03 -2.52 1.83
CA ILE A 163 -8.45 -3.13 0.57
C ILE A 163 -7.35 -2.85 -0.44
N THR A 164 -6.84 -3.88 -1.09
CA THR A 164 -5.73 -3.74 -2.03
C THR A 164 -6.04 -4.41 -3.36
N SER A 165 -5.65 -3.77 -4.44
CA SER A 165 -5.69 -4.40 -5.77
C SER A 165 -4.65 -5.53 -5.84
N ALA A 166 -4.99 -6.60 -6.54
CA ALA A 166 -4.10 -7.70 -6.76
C ALA A 166 -4.16 -8.18 -8.21
N THR A 167 -3.01 -8.49 -8.76
CA THR A 167 -2.93 -9.18 -10.05
C THR A 167 -2.91 -10.69 -9.84
N ASN A 168 -3.21 -11.45 -10.89
CA ASN A 168 -3.15 -12.90 -10.83
C ASN A 168 -1.75 -13.38 -10.40
N GLY A 169 -1.71 -14.27 -9.41
CA GLY A 169 -0.48 -14.80 -8.82
C GLY A 169 0.05 -14.01 -7.63
N GLY A 170 -0.61 -12.91 -7.25
CA GLY A 170 -0.28 -12.16 -6.05
C GLY A 170 -0.54 -12.95 -4.77
N LYS A 171 0.27 -12.70 -3.74
CA LYS A 171 0.14 -13.34 -2.42
C LYS A 171 0.10 -12.31 -1.31
N VAL A 172 -0.71 -12.61 -0.30
CA VAL A 172 -0.70 -11.90 0.98
C VAL A 172 -0.12 -12.85 2.03
N PHE A 173 0.98 -12.43 2.68
CA PHE A 173 1.54 -13.14 3.81
C PHE A 173 1.17 -12.41 5.09
N PHE A 174 0.75 -13.18 6.08
CA PHE A 174 0.59 -12.73 7.46
C PHE A 174 1.87 -13.03 8.22
N THR A 175 2.52 -11.99 8.70
CA THR A 175 3.82 -12.12 9.36
C THR A 175 3.82 -11.47 10.73
N ARG A 176 4.78 -11.84 11.55
CA ARG A 176 5.06 -11.16 12.81
C ARG A 176 6.56 -11.12 13.10
N THR A 177 6.99 -10.12 13.85
CA THR A 177 8.34 -10.07 14.44
C THR A 177 8.38 -10.77 15.80
N GLY A 178 9.55 -10.91 16.39
CA GLY A 178 9.74 -11.37 17.77
C GLY A 178 9.57 -12.86 18.03
N ALA A 179 9.45 -13.69 16.97
CA ALA A 179 9.28 -15.13 17.13
C ALA A 179 10.61 -15.87 17.41
N ASN A 180 11.73 -15.34 16.96
CA ASN A 180 13.06 -15.94 17.08
C ASN A 180 14.15 -14.89 17.26
N ASP A 181 13.91 -13.94 18.09
CA ASP A 181 14.89 -12.96 18.55
C ASP A 181 15.46 -13.49 19.88
N PRO A 182 16.74 -13.92 19.92
CA PRO A 182 17.30 -14.63 21.07
C PRO A 182 17.30 -13.81 22.36
N ASP A 183 17.35 -12.50 22.24
CA ASP A 183 17.36 -11.57 23.37
C ASP A 183 15.99 -10.92 23.63
N PHE A 184 14.97 -11.28 22.86
CA PHE A 184 13.60 -10.74 22.93
C PHE A 184 13.53 -9.20 22.77
N ASN A 185 14.43 -8.62 21.99
CA ASN A 185 14.51 -7.19 21.75
C ASN A 185 13.40 -6.68 20.82
N LEU A 186 12.89 -7.53 19.93
CA LEU A 186 11.79 -7.23 19.04
C LEU A 186 10.46 -7.66 19.66
N LYS A 187 9.52 -6.73 19.76
CA LYS A 187 8.15 -7.05 20.12
C LYS A 187 7.49 -7.89 19.02
N SER A 188 6.56 -8.75 19.39
CA SER A 188 5.69 -9.43 18.41
C SER A 188 4.74 -8.42 17.81
N GLU A 189 5.11 -7.88 16.66
CA GLU A 189 4.31 -6.92 15.92
C GLU A 189 3.92 -7.52 14.56
N PRO A 190 2.64 -7.42 14.19
CA PRO A 190 2.15 -7.98 12.95
C PRO A 190 2.51 -7.10 11.74
N ALA A 191 2.64 -7.75 10.58
CA ALA A 191 2.69 -7.08 9.30
C ALA A 191 2.08 -7.98 8.22
N LEU A 192 1.48 -7.36 7.22
CA LEU A 192 1.14 -8.00 5.95
C LEU A 192 2.32 -7.79 5.01
N ILE A 193 2.59 -8.77 4.15
CA ILE A 193 3.47 -8.60 3.00
C ILE A 193 2.62 -8.86 1.75
N LEU A 194 2.40 -7.82 0.96
CA LEU A 194 1.73 -7.92 -0.34
C LEU A 194 2.82 -8.21 -1.38
N ARG A 195 2.84 -9.44 -1.90
CA ARG A 195 3.86 -9.89 -2.87
C ARG A 195 3.29 -9.99 -4.26
N GLN A 196 3.99 -9.39 -5.22
CA GLN A 196 3.70 -9.44 -6.65
C GLN A 196 5.00 -9.65 -7.44
N SER A 197 4.87 -10.15 -8.68
CA SER A 197 5.99 -10.28 -9.59
C SER A 197 5.63 -9.68 -10.95
N GLY A 198 6.62 -9.14 -11.63
CA GLY A 198 6.48 -8.55 -12.97
C GLY A 198 7.58 -7.53 -13.25
N GLN A 199 7.58 -7.02 -14.47
CA GLN A 199 8.49 -5.93 -14.84
C GLN A 199 7.97 -4.60 -14.26
N ASN A 200 6.70 -4.27 -14.52
CA ASN A 200 6.04 -3.09 -14.00
C ASN A 200 4.90 -3.51 -13.07
N HIS A 201 4.68 -2.75 -12.01
CA HIS A 201 3.57 -3.04 -11.10
C HIS A 201 3.02 -1.76 -10.45
N VAL A 202 1.72 -1.79 -10.15
CA VAL A 202 1.05 -0.76 -9.35
C VAL A 202 0.38 -1.45 -8.16
N PHE A 203 0.86 -1.18 -6.95
CA PHE A 203 0.09 -1.47 -5.74
C PHE A 203 -0.88 -0.31 -5.53
N ALA A 204 -2.16 -0.60 -5.53
CA ALA A 204 -3.19 0.35 -5.16
C ALA A 204 -3.94 -0.18 -3.94
N SER A 205 -3.97 0.60 -2.88
CA SER A 205 -4.59 0.23 -1.61
C SER A 205 -5.46 1.37 -1.08
N VAL A 206 -6.53 1.01 -0.41
CA VAL A 206 -7.37 1.95 0.35
C VAL A 206 -7.43 1.50 1.79
N LEU A 207 -7.10 2.39 2.71
CA LEU A 207 -7.31 2.20 4.13
C LEU A 207 -8.57 2.97 4.54
N GLU A 208 -9.57 2.22 5.00
CA GLU A 208 -10.80 2.73 5.57
C GLU A 208 -10.78 2.56 7.08
N THR A 209 -11.01 3.64 7.82
CA THR A 209 -11.26 3.60 9.26
C THR A 209 -12.76 3.70 9.47
N HIS A 210 -13.35 2.70 10.10
CA HIS A 210 -14.80 2.61 10.23
C HIS A 210 -15.20 1.99 11.58
N GLY A 211 -16.39 2.33 12.05
CA GLY A 211 -17.01 1.71 13.20
C GLY A 211 -16.13 1.62 14.47
N TYR A 212 -16.65 0.97 15.48
CA TYR A 212 -15.95 0.77 16.75
C TYR A 212 -16.54 -0.41 17.53
N PHE A 213 -15.74 -0.94 18.47
CA PHE A 213 -16.21 -1.87 19.47
C PHE A 213 -16.63 -1.11 20.72
N ASN A 214 -17.89 -1.27 21.11
CA ASN A 214 -18.43 -0.63 22.30
C ASN A 214 -18.27 -1.56 23.50
N GLU A 215 -17.31 -1.27 24.37
CA GLU A 215 -17.02 -2.08 25.55
C GLU A 215 -18.17 -2.10 26.58
N SER A 216 -18.98 -1.04 26.66
CA SER A 216 -20.06 -0.95 27.64
C SER A 216 -21.23 -1.89 27.37
N ILE A 217 -21.46 -2.21 26.10
CA ILE A 217 -22.51 -3.14 25.67
C ILE A 217 -21.93 -4.41 25.03
N GLU A 218 -20.61 -4.53 25.00
CA GLU A 218 -19.85 -5.66 24.40
C GLU A 218 -20.30 -5.99 22.97
N ALA A 219 -20.51 -4.95 22.17
CA ALA A 219 -21.01 -5.09 20.81
C ALA A 219 -20.25 -4.23 19.80
N SER A 220 -20.14 -4.72 18.58
CA SER A 220 -19.56 -3.99 17.46
C SER A 220 -20.59 -3.09 16.79
N VAL A 221 -20.19 -1.90 16.43
CA VAL A 221 -20.96 -0.91 15.66
C VAL A 221 -20.18 -0.59 14.39
N GLY A 222 -20.78 -0.78 13.21
CA GLY A 222 -20.13 -0.46 11.93
C GLY A 222 -18.82 -1.25 11.67
N ALA A 223 -18.75 -2.53 12.12
CA ALA A 223 -17.55 -3.36 11.99
C ALA A 223 -17.21 -3.78 10.54
N ARG A 224 -18.07 -3.46 9.59
CA ARG A 224 -17.82 -3.66 8.15
C ARG A 224 -17.69 -2.32 7.47
N GLY A 225 -16.58 -2.13 6.76
CA GLY A 225 -16.35 -0.97 5.92
C GLY A 225 -17.26 -0.94 4.69
N LEU A 226 -17.28 0.20 4.03
CA LEU A 226 -18.06 0.42 2.81
C LEU A 226 -17.26 0.15 1.55
N VAL A 227 -15.93 0.19 1.59
CA VAL A 227 -15.11 -0.15 0.42
C VAL A 227 -15.22 -1.64 0.13
N GLU A 228 -15.73 -1.97 -1.06
CA GLU A 228 -15.90 -3.34 -1.54
C GLU A 228 -14.66 -3.82 -2.29
N SER A 229 -14.14 -3.00 -3.20
CA SER A 229 -12.97 -3.35 -3.99
C SER A 229 -12.18 -2.14 -4.47
N VAL A 230 -10.91 -2.39 -4.77
CA VAL A 230 -9.98 -1.45 -5.40
C VAL A 230 -9.33 -2.13 -6.59
N THR A 231 -9.35 -1.48 -7.74
CA THR A 231 -8.75 -2.00 -8.97
C THR A 231 -7.90 -0.93 -9.66
N VAL A 232 -6.79 -1.34 -10.26
CA VAL A 232 -6.04 -0.50 -11.18
C VAL A 232 -6.71 -0.62 -12.54
N VAL A 233 -7.36 0.45 -12.99
CA VAL A 233 -8.02 0.51 -14.31
C VAL A 233 -6.96 0.53 -15.41
N GLY A 234 -5.91 1.31 -15.21
CA GLY A 234 -4.79 1.36 -16.12
C GLY A 234 -3.65 2.23 -15.61
N ASN A 235 -2.49 2.03 -16.20
CA ASN A 235 -1.26 2.76 -15.89
C ASN A 235 -0.42 2.90 -17.15
N ASN A 236 0.02 4.12 -17.44
CA ASN A 236 0.98 4.44 -18.50
C ASN A 236 1.85 5.63 -18.10
N GLU A 237 2.64 6.14 -19.01
CA GLU A 237 3.52 7.30 -18.78
C GLU A 237 2.78 8.60 -18.44
N VAL A 238 1.51 8.75 -18.87
CA VAL A 238 0.71 9.96 -18.63
C VAL A 238 0.02 9.91 -17.28
N GLY A 239 -0.57 8.76 -16.93
CA GLY A 239 -1.35 8.67 -15.70
C GLY A 239 -1.63 7.23 -15.23
N THR A 240 -1.96 7.14 -13.97
CA THR A 240 -2.50 5.96 -13.32
C THR A 240 -3.94 6.23 -12.91
N VAL A 241 -4.86 5.34 -13.29
CA VAL A 241 -6.26 5.42 -12.89
C VAL A 241 -6.60 4.20 -12.04
N ILE A 242 -7.16 4.46 -10.87
CA ILE A 242 -7.70 3.43 -9.98
C ILE A 242 -9.20 3.63 -9.83
N ARG A 243 -9.92 2.53 -9.63
CA ARG A 243 -11.34 2.50 -9.32
C ARG A 243 -11.56 1.92 -7.93
N LEU A 244 -12.31 2.65 -7.12
CA LEU A 244 -12.85 2.20 -5.85
C LEU A 244 -14.34 1.92 -6.05
N GLN A 245 -14.77 0.72 -5.66
CA GLN A 245 -16.18 0.32 -5.63
C GLN A 245 -16.65 0.22 -4.19
N THR A 246 -17.87 0.66 -3.91
CA THR A 246 -18.46 0.57 -2.57
C THR A 246 -19.57 -0.46 -2.52
N THR A 247 -19.86 -0.97 -1.32
CA THR A 247 -20.96 -1.90 -1.05
C THR A 247 -22.36 -1.29 -1.29
N THR A 248 -22.43 0.05 -1.39
CA THR A 248 -23.66 0.78 -1.72
C THR A 248 -23.90 0.87 -3.24
N GLY A 249 -22.94 0.40 -4.05
CA GLY A 249 -23.02 0.41 -5.51
C GLY A 249 -22.39 1.63 -6.17
N ASN A 250 -21.83 2.58 -5.41
CA ASN A 250 -21.11 3.72 -5.95
C ASN A 250 -19.71 3.34 -6.41
N ALA A 251 -19.21 4.00 -7.44
CA ALA A 251 -17.85 3.86 -7.94
C ALA A 251 -17.16 5.22 -8.01
N TYR A 252 -15.93 5.28 -7.55
CA TYR A 252 -15.08 6.47 -7.62
C TYR A 252 -13.83 6.16 -8.41
N HIS A 253 -13.43 7.05 -9.28
CA HIS A 253 -12.20 6.94 -10.05
C HIS A 253 -11.22 8.02 -9.60
N PHE A 254 -9.97 7.64 -9.40
CA PHE A 254 -8.89 8.54 -9.05
C PHE A 254 -7.86 8.49 -10.17
N ALA A 255 -7.65 9.62 -10.85
CA ALA A 255 -6.64 9.78 -11.87
C ALA A 255 -5.45 10.54 -11.30
N ILE A 256 -4.27 9.96 -11.38
CA ILE A 256 -3.01 10.47 -10.84
C ILE A 256 -2.07 10.74 -12.01
N CYS A 257 -1.56 11.96 -12.11
CA CYS A 257 -0.56 12.31 -13.13
C CYS A 257 0.76 11.58 -12.87
N ASN A 258 1.34 10.99 -13.93
CA ASN A 258 2.64 10.34 -13.93
C ASN A 258 3.71 11.15 -14.67
N LEU A 259 3.35 12.34 -15.20
CA LEU A 259 4.29 13.22 -15.91
C LEU A 259 5.20 13.98 -14.95
N ASP A 260 6.28 14.52 -15.49
CA ASP A 260 7.17 15.41 -14.74
C ASP A 260 6.48 16.71 -14.30
N GLU A 261 7.03 17.40 -13.30
CA GLU A 261 6.42 18.58 -12.68
C GLU A 261 6.11 19.71 -13.67
N ASP A 262 6.94 19.90 -14.68
CA ASP A 262 6.76 20.91 -15.73
C ASP A 262 5.58 20.64 -16.67
N LYS A 263 5.10 19.39 -16.73
CA LYS A 263 3.98 18.94 -17.55
C LYS A 263 2.66 18.75 -16.78
N GLN A 264 2.69 18.92 -15.47
CA GLN A 264 1.55 18.62 -14.58
C GLN A 264 0.37 19.58 -14.74
N ASN A 265 0.58 20.76 -15.28
CA ASN A 265 -0.48 21.77 -15.49
C ASN A 265 -1.13 21.69 -16.89
N ALA A 266 -0.79 20.69 -17.69
CA ALA A 266 -1.40 20.47 -18.98
C ALA A 266 -2.65 19.60 -18.84
N ALA A 267 -3.58 19.71 -19.78
CA ALA A 267 -4.69 18.77 -19.86
C ALA A 267 -4.18 17.36 -20.15
N HIS A 268 -4.56 16.41 -19.30
CA HIS A 268 -4.17 15.02 -19.41
C HIS A 268 -5.30 14.20 -20.01
N ARG A 269 -4.95 13.22 -20.82
CA ARG A 269 -5.89 12.28 -21.40
C ARG A 269 -5.28 10.90 -21.47
N VAL A 270 -6.01 9.94 -20.96
CA VAL A 270 -5.70 8.51 -21.10
C VAL A 270 -6.95 7.75 -21.52
N GLU A 271 -6.77 6.63 -22.19
CA GLU A 271 -7.86 5.71 -22.54
C GLU A 271 -7.49 4.32 -21.97
N PHE A 272 -8.37 3.78 -21.13
CA PHE A 272 -8.25 2.46 -20.56
C PHE A 272 -9.60 1.74 -20.71
N ASP A 273 -9.59 0.50 -21.23
CA ASP A 273 -10.76 -0.36 -21.43
C ASP A 273 -11.91 0.34 -22.21
N GLY A 274 -11.55 1.19 -23.17
CA GLY A 274 -12.52 1.94 -24.00
C GLY A 274 -13.16 3.14 -23.29
N VAL A 275 -12.69 3.48 -22.09
CA VAL A 275 -13.11 4.69 -21.34
C VAL A 275 -12.01 5.73 -21.42
N THR A 276 -12.37 6.94 -21.84
CA THR A 276 -11.47 8.10 -21.84
C THR A 276 -11.56 8.84 -20.51
N TYR A 277 -10.42 9.09 -19.90
CA TYR A 277 -10.26 9.92 -18.70
C TYR A 277 -9.52 11.19 -19.09
N THR A 278 -10.10 12.35 -18.77
CA THR A 278 -9.47 13.65 -19.00
C THR A 278 -9.47 14.47 -17.71
N TRP A 279 -8.36 15.09 -17.42
CA TRP A 279 -8.23 16.00 -16.27
C TRP A 279 -7.11 17.01 -16.52
N ASP A 280 -7.15 18.13 -15.82
CA ASP A 280 -6.20 19.25 -15.97
C ASP A 280 -5.44 19.59 -14.69
N CYS A 281 -5.38 18.63 -13.74
CA CYS A 281 -4.68 18.78 -12.48
C CYS A 281 -3.87 17.52 -12.16
N LEU A 282 -3.10 17.54 -11.07
CA LEU A 282 -2.25 16.42 -10.68
C LEU A 282 -3.02 15.21 -10.16
N LEU A 283 -4.20 15.46 -9.63
CA LEU A 283 -5.08 14.49 -9.03
C LEU A 283 -6.52 14.90 -9.28
N TYR A 284 -7.32 13.96 -9.74
CA TYR A 284 -8.74 14.12 -10.00
C TYR A 284 -9.53 12.94 -9.44
N THR A 285 -10.77 13.19 -9.00
CA THR A 285 -11.74 12.16 -8.63
C THR A 285 -13.07 12.42 -9.27
N SER A 286 -13.76 11.38 -9.69
CA SER A 286 -15.12 11.43 -10.24
C SER A 286 -15.96 10.29 -9.68
N PRO A 287 -17.24 10.53 -9.35
CA PRO A 287 -18.17 9.48 -8.92
C PRO A 287 -18.52 8.49 -10.04
N SER A 288 -18.31 8.84 -11.31
CA SER A 288 -18.53 7.93 -12.45
C SER A 288 -17.83 8.45 -13.71
N PRO A 289 -17.34 7.56 -14.60
CA PRO A 289 -16.82 7.98 -15.92
C PRO A 289 -17.84 8.69 -16.80
N ARG A 290 -19.15 8.51 -16.56
CA ARG A 290 -20.23 9.17 -17.31
C ARG A 290 -20.32 10.67 -17.02
N ASP A 291 -19.73 11.13 -15.92
CA ASP A 291 -19.71 12.55 -15.53
C ASP A 291 -18.50 13.29 -16.12
N LEU A 292 -17.63 12.58 -16.85
CA LEU A 292 -16.45 13.14 -17.53
C LEU A 292 -16.77 13.70 -18.92
N ASP A 293 -17.96 13.42 -19.45
CA ASP A 293 -18.41 13.85 -20.80
C ASP A 293 -19.26 15.15 -20.79
N LEU A 294 -19.16 15.98 -19.74
CA LEU A 294 -19.86 17.27 -19.66
C LEU A 294 -18.93 18.46 -19.86
#